data_8bc389ac4ba7811d7ed4788e2d68b6e6
#
_entry.id   8bc389ac4ba7811d7ed4788e2d68b6e6
#
_cell.length_a   1.000
_cell.length_b   1.000
_cell.length_c   1.000
_cell.angle_alpha   90.00
_cell.angle_beta   90.00
_cell.angle_gamma   90.00
#
_symmetry.space_group_name_H-M   'P 1'
#
loop_
_entity.id
_entity.type
_entity.pdbx_description
1 polymer ?
#
loop_
_entity_poly.entity_id
_entity_poly.type
_entity_poly.pdbx_seq_one_letter_code
_entity_poly.pdbx_strand_id
1 'polypeptide(L)'
;NKYCTINPIITCRKCENCKKDMDHLCLKLSMIGMSKPMKKNGGFAELLSIPKNNVLYLTKTKNLYDFTLVEPTAVALHAINLSKKFIEKKFTKLNVLVIGAGSIGLLTSLILKYKKLNKINIVDYNYKKLEICKKYTNSNIFQPNQKKLLKKKFDIIYDAVGSKASREQSLNLIKSAGLIIHIGLSGIKEGINFLQFTRNEVKIIGSYAYNQKEFKNSLSMISKNKLGSLSWTSFEKLKNGQRIFETINKGKSISPKIILTP
;
A
#
# COMPACT_ATOMS: atom_id res chain seq x y z
N ASN A 1 -6.88 6.86 30.26
CA ASN A 1 -6.58 7.09 28.85
C ASN A 1 -5.96 5.84 28.23
N LYS A 2 -6.41 5.42 27.05
CA LYS A 2 -5.90 4.27 26.32
C LYS A 2 -5.51 4.72 24.91
N TYR A 3 -4.35 4.30 24.43
CA TYR A 3 -3.96 4.50 23.03
C TYR A 3 -4.71 3.53 22.14
N CYS A 4 -5.02 3.98 20.92
CA CYS A 4 -5.72 3.16 19.95
C CYS A 4 -5.26 3.48 18.51
N THR A 5 -5.50 2.54 17.62
CA THR A 5 -5.50 2.77 16.17
C THR A 5 -6.92 2.59 15.64
N ILE A 6 -7.21 3.22 14.52
CA ILE A 6 -8.55 3.32 13.99
C ILE A 6 -8.61 2.66 12.61
N ASN A 7 -9.57 1.73 12.44
CA ASN A 7 -9.91 1.27 11.10
C ASN A 7 -10.88 2.29 10.47
N PRO A 8 -10.49 3.04 9.43
CA PRO A 8 -11.36 4.04 8.82
C PRO A 8 -12.53 3.44 8.03
N ILE A 9 -12.51 2.14 7.72
CA ILE A 9 -13.53 1.46 6.92
C ILE A 9 -14.72 1.10 7.80
N ILE A 10 -15.89 1.66 7.51
CA ILE A 10 -17.16 1.38 8.19
C ILE A 10 -18.01 0.52 7.26
N THR A 11 -18.43 -0.65 7.76
CA THR A 11 -19.17 -1.66 6.99
C THR A 11 -20.50 -2.00 7.64
N CYS A 12 -21.47 -2.49 6.87
CA CYS A 12 -22.79 -2.88 7.39
C CYS A 12 -22.79 -4.23 8.13
N ARG A 13 -21.75 -5.06 7.96
CA ARG A 13 -21.55 -6.39 8.57
C ARG A 13 -22.60 -7.45 8.26
N LYS A 14 -23.61 -7.13 7.43
CA LYS A 14 -24.74 -8.03 7.16
C LYS A 14 -24.98 -8.35 5.69
N CYS A 15 -24.41 -7.58 4.75
CA CYS A 15 -24.53 -7.88 3.33
C CYS A 15 -23.70 -9.12 2.95
N GLU A 16 -23.92 -9.63 1.75
CA GLU A 16 -23.28 -10.84 1.23
C GLU A 16 -21.74 -10.75 1.29
N ASN A 17 -21.18 -9.61 0.85
CA ASN A 17 -19.73 -9.39 0.89
C ASN A 17 -19.18 -9.41 2.31
N CYS A 18 -19.88 -8.77 3.27
CA CYS A 18 -19.47 -8.81 4.67
C CYS A 18 -19.49 -10.23 5.26
N LYS A 19 -20.49 -11.05 4.89
CA LYS A 19 -20.60 -12.45 5.36
C LYS A 19 -19.51 -13.36 4.78
N LYS A 20 -18.93 -12.97 3.62
CA LYS A 20 -17.85 -13.71 2.94
C LYS A 20 -16.44 -13.18 3.28
N ASP A 21 -16.26 -12.44 4.38
CA ASP A 21 -15.00 -11.79 4.75
C ASP A 21 -14.44 -10.83 3.67
N MET A 22 -15.30 -10.34 2.79
CA MET A 22 -15.00 -9.30 1.79
C MET A 22 -15.62 -7.95 2.21
N ASP A 23 -15.52 -7.61 3.48
CA ASP A 23 -16.14 -6.43 4.07
C ASP A 23 -15.60 -5.11 3.50
N HIS A 24 -14.40 -5.08 2.93
CA HIS A 24 -13.86 -3.97 2.16
C HIS A 24 -14.65 -3.70 0.85
N LEU A 25 -15.45 -4.65 0.39
CA LEU A 25 -16.38 -4.52 -0.74
C LEU A 25 -17.84 -4.43 -0.29
N CYS A 26 -18.09 -3.99 0.95
CA CYS A 26 -19.42 -3.85 1.51
C CYS A 26 -20.31 -2.97 0.63
N LEU A 27 -21.55 -3.42 0.37
CA LEU A 27 -22.53 -2.66 -0.44
C LEU A 27 -22.93 -1.30 0.18
N LYS A 28 -22.71 -1.15 1.49
CA LYS A 28 -22.93 0.10 2.25
C LYS A 28 -21.60 0.60 2.86
N LEU A 29 -20.53 0.49 2.09
CA LEU A 29 -19.20 0.93 2.52
C LEU A 29 -19.21 2.44 2.77
N SER A 30 -18.62 2.83 3.88
CA SER A 30 -18.24 4.22 4.18
C SER A 30 -16.83 4.25 4.70
N MET A 31 -16.11 5.34 4.47
CA MET A 31 -14.75 5.51 4.95
C MET A 31 -14.58 6.90 5.57
N ILE A 32 -13.96 6.95 6.74
CA ILE A 32 -13.64 8.20 7.44
C ILE A 32 -12.68 9.00 6.58
N GLY A 33 -12.97 10.30 6.42
CA GLY A 33 -12.18 11.21 5.59
C GLY A 33 -12.51 11.16 4.09
N MET A 34 -13.46 10.34 3.65
CA MET A 34 -13.92 10.33 2.26
C MET A 34 -15.26 11.09 2.11
N SER A 35 -15.37 11.84 1.00
CA SER A 35 -16.53 12.68 0.73
C SER A 35 -17.76 11.95 0.18
N LYS A 36 -17.58 10.77 -0.41
CA LYS A 36 -18.66 9.96 -1.02
C LYS A 36 -18.49 8.47 -0.71
N PRO A 37 -19.55 7.65 -0.63
CA PRO A 37 -20.97 8.05 -0.71
C PRO A 37 -21.51 8.72 0.57
N MET A 38 -20.83 8.57 1.72
CA MET A 38 -21.21 9.20 2.98
C MET A 38 -20.13 10.16 3.43
N LYS A 39 -20.48 11.44 3.52
CA LYS A 39 -19.59 12.47 4.06
C LYS A 39 -19.27 12.15 5.52
N LYS A 40 -18.02 11.81 5.82
CA LYS A 40 -17.49 11.59 7.16
C LYS A 40 -16.24 12.44 7.36
N ASN A 41 -16.20 13.17 8.45
CA ASN A 41 -15.01 13.94 8.83
C ASN A 41 -13.82 12.99 8.99
N GLY A 42 -12.64 13.48 8.57
CA GLY A 42 -11.39 12.71 8.61
C GLY A 42 -10.63 12.87 9.92
N GLY A 43 -9.47 12.21 9.99
CA GLY A 43 -8.60 12.23 11.15
C GLY A 43 -7.57 13.37 11.19
N PHE A 44 -7.62 14.34 10.25
CA PHE A 44 -6.81 15.56 10.35
C PHE A 44 -7.49 16.57 11.28
N ALA A 45 -7.62 16.19 12.53
CA ALA A 45 -8.30 16.94 13.58
C ALA A 45 -7.77 16.51 14.95
N GLU A 46 -7.97 17.36 15.96
CA GLU A 46 -7.63 17.05 17.36
C GLU A 46 -8.58 15.99 17.94
N LEU A 47 -9.84 16.00 17.50
CA LEU A 47 -10.89 15.10 17.96
C LEU A 47 -11.56 14.40 16.77
N LEU A 48 -11.91 13.13 16.95
CA LEU A 48 -12.59 12.32 15.95
C LEU A 48 -13.69 11.48 16.59
N SER A 49 -14.92 11.59 16.07
CA SER A 49 -16.02 10.69 16.42
C SER A 49 -16.07 9.50 15.48
N ILE A 50 -16.03 8.29 16.06
CA ILE A 50 -15.97 7.04 15.30
C ILE A 50 -16.74 5.91 16.02
N PRO A 51 -17.37 4.97 15.27
CA PRO A 51 -18.00 3.81 15.88
C PRO A 51 -16.99 2.98 16.71
N LYS A 52 -17.39 2.57 17.92
CA LYS A 52 -16.56 1.78 18.86
C LYS A 52 -15.90 0.56 18.20
N ASN A 53 -16.61 -0.09 17.29
CA ASN A 53 -16.13 -1.29 16.61
C ASN A 53 -14.98 -1.04 15.62
N ASN A 54 -14.68 0.22 15.31
CA ASN A 54 -13.57 0.63 14.43
C ASN A 54 -12.32 1.01 15.24
N VAL A 55 -12.42 1.00 16.57
CA VAL A 55 -11.31 1.33 17.49
C VAL A 55 -10.62 0.04 17.93
N LEU A 56 -9.31 -0.06 17.73
CA LEU A 56 -8.48 -1.14 18.24
C LEU A 56 -7.49 -0.56 19.26
N TYR A 57 -7.64 -0.99 20.51
CA TYR A 57 -6.74 -0.55 21.57
C TYR A 57 -5.37 -1.17 21.43
N LEU A 58 -4.35 -0.34 21.72
CA LEU A 58 -2.95 -0.76 21.64
C LEU A 58 -2.54 -1.37 22.98
N THR A 59 -1.77 -2.43 22.90
CA THR A 59 -0.96 -2.92 24.02
C THR A 59 0.28 -2.05 24.17
N LYS A 60 0.95 -2.11 25.32
CA LYS A 60 2.19 -1.37 25.59
C LYS A 60 3.19 -1.50 24.44
N THR A 61 3.68 -0.36 23.92
CA THR A 61 4.59 -0.31 22.78
C THR A 61 5.74 0.65 23.02
N LYS A 62 6.86 0.42 22.32
CA LYS A 62 8.03 1.31 22.42
C LYS A 62 7.83 2.62 21.65
N ASN A 63 7.09 2.58 20.52
CA ASN A 63 6.83 3.74 19.69
C ASN A 63 5.38 3.75 19.22
N LEU A 64 4.59 4.67 19.76
CA LEU A 64 3.16 4.81 19.42
C LEU A 64 2.92 5.25 17.98
N TYR A 65 3.85 6.02 17.41
CA TYR A 65 3.69 6.54 16.05
C TYR A 65 3.76 5.45 14.98
N ASP A 66 4.39 4.31 15.26
CA ASP A 66 4.42 3.17 14.33
C ASP A 66 3.01 2.66 14.01
N PHE A 67 2.05 2.85 14.91
CA PHE A 67 0.66 2.42 14.73
C PHE A 67 -0.14 3.28 13.74
N THR A 68 0.37 4.44 13.36
CA THR A 68 -0.18 5.21 12.22
C THR A 68 0.01 4.48 10.88
N LEU A 69 0.90 3.49 10.86
CA LEU A 69 1.17 2.66 9.69
C LEU A 69 0.30 1.39 9.61
N VAL A 70 -0.56 1.12 10.61
CA VAL A 70 -1.42 -0.08 10.61
C VAL A 70 -2.33 -0.09 9.38
N GLU A 71 -2.98 1.02 9.08
CA GLU A 71 -3.88 1.14 7.93
C GLU A 71 -3.15 0.92 6.60
N PRO A 72 -2.11 1.66 6.22
CA PRO A 72 -1.41 1.43 4.95
C PRO A 72 -0.69 0.06 4.91
N THR A 73 -0.33 -0.52 6.05
CA THR A 73 0.17 -1.90 6.11
C THR A 73 -0.93 -2.91 5.74
N ALA A 74 -2.18 -2.66 6.15
CA ALA A 74 -3.31 -3.52 5.78
C ALA A 74 -3.59 -3.48 4.27
N VAL A 75 -3.48 -2.31 3.63
CA VAL A 75 -3.56 -2.18 2.16
C VAL A 75 -2.49 -3.02 1.47
N ALA A 76 -1.23 -2.90 1.89
CA ALA A 76 -0.12 -3.67 1.32
C ALA A 76 -0.29 -5.19 1.58
N LEU A 77 -0.76 -5.56 2.77
CA LEU A 77 -1.01 -6.96 3.13
C LEU A 77 -2.12 -7.58 2.28
N HIS A 78 -3.21 -6.84 2.04
CA HIS A 78 -4.31 -7.26 1.17
C HIS A 78 -3.81 -7.54 -0.25
N ALA A 79 -3.07 -6.62 -0.86
CA ALA A 79 -2.50 -6.78 -2.18
C ALA A 79 -1.64 -8.06 -2.29
N ILE A 80 -0.81 -8.34 -1.27
CA ILE A 80 0.02 -9.55 -1.23
C ILE A 80 -0.82 -10.81 -1.01
N ASN A 81 -1.84 -10.78 -0.15
CA ASN A 81 -2.72 -11.92 0.07
C ASN A 81 -3.55 -12.23 -1.18
N LEU A 82 -4.02 -11.17 -1.87
CA LEU A 82 -4.74 -11.32 -3.12
C LEU A 82 -3.86 -11.95 -4.21
N SER A 83 -2.61 -11.51 -4.35
CA SER A 83 -1.68 -12.06 -5.34
C SER A 83 -1.44 -13.55 -5.17
N LYS A 84 -1.41 -14.06 -3.93
CA LYS A 84 -1.18 -15.48 -3.64
C LYS A 84 -2.23 -16.42 -4.20
N LYS A 85 -3.45 -15.93 -4.44
CA LYS A 85 -4.54 -16.73 -5.02
C LYS A 85 -4.30 -17.09 -6.49
N PHE A 86 -3.36 -16.39 -7.15
CA PHE A 86 -3.08 -16.53 -8.58
C PHE A 86 -1.67 -17.02 -8.90
N ILE A 87 -0.93 -17.49 -7.88
CA ILE A 87 0.46 -17.92 -8.00
C ILE A 87 0.57 -19.39 -7.67
N GLU A 88 1.04 -20.16 -8.63
CA GLU A 88 1.34 -21.60 -8.46
C GLU A 88 2.77 -21.85 -7.98
N LYS A 89 3.69 -20.95 -8.36
CA LYS A 89 5.13 -21.06 -8.01
C LYS A 89 5.35 -20.81 -6.51
N LYS A 90 6.39 -21.42 -5.94
CA LYS A 90 6.85 -21.11 -4.58
C LYS A 90 7.14 -19.62 -4.45
N PHE A 91 6.42 -18.92 -3.58
CA PHE A 91 6.44 -17.45 -3.43
C PHE A 91 7.85 -16.88 -3.26
N THR A 92 8.72 -17.58 -2.51
CA THR A 92 10.09 -17.15 -2.23
C THR A 92 11.02 -17.16 -3.45
N LYS A 93 10.65 -17.83 -4.54
CA LYS A 93 11.46 -17.91 -5.79
C LYS A 93 11.06 -16.87 -6.84
N LEU A 94 10.04 -16.08 -6.59
CA LEU A 94 9.52 -15.10 -7.55
C LEU A 94 10.45 -13.89 -7.69
N ASN A 95 10.54 -13.38 -8.90
CA ASN A 95 11.14 -12.08 -9.19
C ASN A 95 10.03 -11.02 -9.19
N VAL A 96 10.08 -10.11 -8.22
CA VAL A 96 9.01 -9.14 -7.98
C VAL A 96 9.49 -7.72 -8.21
N LEU A 97 8.62 -6.90 -8.83
CA LEU A 97 8.76 -5.46 -8.94
C LEU A 97 7.68 -4.77 -8.13
N VAL A 98 8.06 -3.74 -7.38
CA VAL A 98 7.15 -2.79 -6.75
C VAL A 98 7.35 -1.44 -7.45
N ILE A 99 6.29 -0.89 -8.04
CA ILE A 99 6.30 0.42 -8.67
C ILE A 99 5.78 1.44 -7.66
N GLY A 100 6.62 2.42 -7.34
CA GLY A 100 6.39 3.44 -6.32
C GLY A 100 7.13 3.17 -5.01
N ALA A 101 7.95 4.13 -4.59
CA ALA A 101 8.70 4.14 -3.32
C ALA A 101 8.00 4.98 -2.23
N GLY A 102 6.69 5.17 -2.33
CA GLY A 102 5.84 5.77 -1.29
C GLY A 102 5.56 4.80 -0.15
N SER A 103 4.67 5.19 0.77
CA SER A 103 4.33 4.37 1.95
C SER A 103 3.82 2.98 1.59
N ILE A 104 2.93 2.86 0.59
CA ILE A 104 2.37 1.56 0.18
C ILE A 104 3.46 0.68 -0.45
N GLY A 105 4.28 1.22 -1.36
CA GLY A 105 5.35 0.44 -1.99
C GLY A 105 6.41 -0.03 -0.98
N LEU A 106 6.83 0.85 -0.05
CA LEU A 106 7.77 0.47 1.01
C LEU A 106 7.19 -0.59 1.94
N LEU A 107 5.94 -0.44 2.39
CA LEU A 107 5.27 -1.43 3.25
C LEU A 107 5.06 -2.77 2.52
N THR A 108 4.69 -2.73 1.23
CA THR A 108 4.63 -3.93 0.39
C THR A 108 5.99 -4.65 0.39
N SER A 109 7.07 -3.91 0.16
CA SER A 109 8.42 -4.47 0.13
C SER A 109 8.87 -5.02 1.50
N LEU A 110 8.52 -4.36 2.61
CA LEU A 110 8.79 -4.84 3.96
C LEU A 110 8.04 -6.14 4.27
N ILE A 111 6.76 -6.25 3.87
CA ILE A 111 5.99 -7.48 4.03
C ILE A 111 6.57 -8.61 3.17
N LEU A 112 6.96 -8.32 1.93
CA LEU A 112 7.62 -9.29 1.04
C LEU A 112 8.92 -9.80 1.65
N LYS A 113 9.76 -8.90 2.20
CA LYS A 113 10.98 -9.27 2.93
C LYS A 113 10.67 -10.14 4.15
N TYR A 114 9.68 -9.77 4.97
CA TYR A 114 9.22 -10.58 6.11
C TYR A 114 8.79 -11.98 5.65
N LYS A 115 8.16 -12.09 4.48
CA LYS A 115 7.77 -13.38 3.87
C LYS A 115 8.93 -14.10 3.18
N LYS A 116 10.18 -13.67 3.41
CA LYS A 116 11.41 -14.27 2.90
C LYS A 116 11.50 -14.29 1.36
N LEU A 117 10.95 -13.27 0.70
CA LEU A 117 11.16 -13.08 -0.73
C LEU A 117 12.57 -12.51 -0.97
N ASN A 118 13.39 -13.21 -1.78
CA ASN A 118 14.81 -12.88 -1.95
C ASN A 118 15.07 -11.82 -3.03
N LYS A 119 14.18 -11.67 -4.01
CA LYS A 119 14.38 -10.81 -5.19
C LYS A 119 13.30 -9.74 -5.26
N ILE A 120 13.45 -8.69 -4.45
CA ILE A 120 12.56 -7.53 -4.46
C ILE A 120 13.26 -6.41 -5.25
N ASN A 121 12.55 -5.85 -6.22
CA ASN A 121 13.00 -4.71 -6.99
C ASN A 121 11.99 -3.58 -6.79
N ILE A 122 12.47 -2.34 -6.68
CA ILE A 122 11.63 -1.16 -6.47
C ILE A 122 11.99 -0.12 -7.52
N VAL A 123 10.99 0.52 -8.12
CA VAL A 123 11.18 1.60 -9.08
C VAL A 123 10.41 2.84 -8.66
N ASP A 124 11.06 4.01 -8.75
CA ASP A 124 10.44 5.33 -8.51
C ASP A 124 11.24 6.41 -9.24
N TYR A 125 10.61 7.55 -9.54
CA TYR A 125 11.31 8.73 -10.04
C TYR A 125 12.15 9.42 -8.96
N ASN A 126 11.70 9.36 -7.70
CA ASN A 126 12.35 10.01 -6.57
C ASN A 126 13.45 9.12 -5.98
N TYR A 127 14.70 9.43 -6.36
CA TYR A 127 15.86 8.64 -5.93
C TYR A 127 16.05 8.62 -4.41
N LYS A 128 15.75 9.73 -3.70
CA LYS A 128 15.85 9.78 -2.23
C LYS A 128 14.89 8.81 -1.54
N LYS A 129 13.67 8.66 -2.07
CA LYS A 129 12.72 7.63 -1.59
C LYS A 129 13.21 6.22 -1.87
N LEU A 130 13.84 6.01 -3.04
CA LEU A 130 14.46 4.70 -3.37
C LEU A 130 15.57 4.33 -2.41
N GLU A 131 16.44 5.27 -2.02
CA GLU A 131 17.49 5.02 -1.03
C GLU A 131 16.92 4.63 0.34
N ILE A 132 15.84 5.30 0.77
CA ILE A 132 15.11 4.91 1.98
C ILE A 132 14.61 3.46 1.83
N CYS A 133 13.94 3.13 0.73
CA CYS A 133 13.47 1.77 0.49
C CYS A 133 14.62 0.75 0.54
N LYS A 134 15.74 1.03 -0.14
CA LYS A 134 16.93 0.17 -0.13
C LYS A 134 17.45 -0.07 1.29
N LYS A 135 17.59 1.00 2.10
CA LYS A 135 18.06 0.92 3.48
C LYS A 135 17.22 -0.03 4.34
N TYR A 136 15.89 0.01 4.22
CA TYR A 136 14.99 -0.78 5.08
C TYR A 136 14.67 -2.18 4.54
N THR A 137 14.70 -2.36 3.22
CA THR A 137 14.27 -3.63 2.58
C THR A 137 15.41 -4.45 2.00
N ASN A 138 16.58 -3.84 1.77
CA ASN A 138 17.69 -4.43 1.01
C ASN A 138 17.30 -4.82 -0.43
N SER A 139 16.38 -4.06 -1.04
CA SER A 139 15.91 -4.28 -2.41
C SER A 139 16.86 -3.68 -3.44
N ASN A 140 16.80 -4.21 -4.66
CA ASN A 140 17.36 -3.51 -5.81
C ASN A 140 16.49 -2.32 -6.15
N ILE A 141 17.10 -1.16 -6.36
CA ILE A 141 16.39 0.08 -6.68
C ILE A 141 16.69 0.55 -8.09
N PHE A 142 15.70 1.13 -8.75
CA PHE A 142 15.80 1.60 -10.13
C PHE A 142 15.02 2.90 -10.32
N GLN A 143 15.53 3.75 -11.21
CA GLN A 143 14.71 4.79 -11.83
C GLN A 143 14.05 4.25 -13.11
N PRO A 144 12.90 4.76 -13.55
CA PRO A 144 12.08 4.15 -14.62
C PRO A 144 12.82 3.90 -15.93
N ASN A 145 13.74 4.79 -16.32
CA ASN A 145 14.43 4.73 -17.61
C ASN A 145 15.79 4.03 -17.56
N GLN A 146 16.15 3.40 -16.45
CA GLN A 146 17.44 2.71 -16.36
C GLN A 146 17.50 1.47 -17.24
N LYS A 147 18.49 1.39 -18.14
CA LYS A 147 18.71 0.23 -19.03
C LYS A 147 18.72 -1.11 -18.31
N LYS A 148 19.27 -1.17 -17.08
CA LYS A 148 19.29 -2.38 -16.24
C LYS A 148 17.88 -2.85 -15.84
N LEU A 149 16.93 -1.95 -15.63
CA LEU A 149 15.52 -2.28 -15.35
C LEU A 149 14.82 -2.78 -16.62
N LEU A 150 15.00 -2.08 -17.74
CA LEU A 150 14.31 -2.37 -19.00
C LEU A 150 14.65 -3.75 -19.59
N LYS A 151 15.82 -4.30 -19.24
CA LYS A 151 16.25 -5.67 -19.59
C LYS A 151 15.66 -6.75 -18.68
N LYS A 152 14.91 -6.40 -17.64
CA LYS A 152 14.35 -7.35 -16.67
C LYS A 152 12.90 -7.68 -17.00
N LYS A 153 12.48 -8.88 -16.59
CA LYS A 153 11.08 -9.31 -16.59
C LYS A 153 10.73 -9.88 -15.23
N PHE A 154 9.49 -9.63 -14.79
CA PHE A 154 9.02 -9.95 -13.45
C PHE A 154 7.87 -10.94 -13.47
N ASP A 155 7.82 -11.83 -12.47
CA ASP A 155 6.72 -12.77 -12.29
C ASP A 155 5.49 -12.06 -11.74
N ILE A 156 5.71 -11.06 -10.84
CA ILE A 156 4.67 -10.23 -10.24
C ILE A 156 5.11 -8.77 -10.22
N ILE A 157 4.17 -7.89 -10.50
CA ILE A 157 4.33 -6.43 -10.32
C ILE A 157 3.23 -5.92 -9.38
N TYR A 158 3.63 -5.20 -8.33
CA TYR A 158 2.73 -4.43 -7.47
C TYR A 158 2.81 -2.96 -7.90
N ASP A 159 1.77 -2.46 -8.56
CA ASP A 159 1.68 -1.05 -8.96
C ASP A 159 1.04 -0.24 -7.82
N ALA A 160 1.88 0.37 -6.98
CA ALA A 160 1.45 1.23 -5.88
C ALA A 160 1.29 2.72 -6.29
N VAL A 161 1.37 3.03 -7.58
CA VAL A 161 1.20 4.38 -8.15
C VAL A 161 -0.13 4.50 -8.88
N GLY A 162 -0.42 3.60 -9.81
CA GLY A 162 -1.66 3.57 -10.58
C GLY A 162 -1.80 4.72 -11.58
N SER A 163 -0.70 5.26 -12.12
CA SER A 163 -0.72 6.24 -13.20
C SER A 163 -0.68 5.56 -14.57
N LYS A 164 -0.96 6.31 -15.66
CA LYS A 164 -0.76 5.82 -17.02
C LYS A 164 0.64 5.24 -17.21
N ALA A 165 1.67 6.01 -16.85
CA ALA A 165 3.06 5.58 -17.01
C ALA A 165 3.41 4.32 -16.20
N SER A 166 2.88 4.16 -14.98
CA SER A 166 3.12 2.96 -14.17
C SER A 166 2.40 1.73 -14.73
N ARG A 167 1.21 1.88 -15.30
CA ARG A 167 0.49 0.80 -15.99
C ARG A 167 1.21 0.33 -17.25
N GLU A 168 1.65 1.28 -18.10
CA GLU A 168 2.45 0.99 -19.30
C GLU A 168 3.77 0.30 -18.92
N GLN A 169 4.46 0.83 -17.90
CA GLN A 169 5.69 0.20 -17.40
C GLN A 169 5.44 -1.22 -16.86
N SER A 170 4.33 -1.43 -16.15
CA SER A 170 3.94 -2.76 -15.67
C SER A 170 3.78 -3.75 -16.83
N LEU A 171 3.04 -3.38 -17.87
CA LEU A 171 2.86 -4.25 -19.04
C LEU A 171 4.18 -4.51 -19.79
N ASN A 172 5.05 -3.51 -19.88
CA ASN A 172 6.35 -3.66 -20.54
C ASN A 172 7.33 -4.55 -19.76
N LEU A 173 7.20 -4.64 -18.44
CA LEU A 173 8.13 -5.36 -17.59
C LEU A 173 7.61 -6.69 -17.06
N ILE A 174 6.33 -6.99 -17.22
CA ILE A 174 5.75 -8.28 -16.80
C ILE A 174 6.17 -9.40 -17.75
N LYS A 175 6.34 -10.61 -17.24
CA LYS A 175 6.48 -11.83 -18.05
C LYS A 175 5.14 -12.23 -18.68
N SER A 176 5.19 -13.03 -19.74
CA SER A 176 4.00 -13.74 -20.20
C SER A 176 3.43 -14.60 -19.08
N ALA A 177 2.10 -14.69 -19.00
CA ALA A 177 1.33 -15.29 -17.91
C ALA A 177 1.62 -14.70 -16.51
N GLY A 178 2.27 -13.52 -16.45
CA GLY A 178 2.60 -12.83 -15.20
C GLY A 178 1.41 -12.13 -14.57
N LEU A 179 1.60 -11.65 -13.33
CA LEU A 179 0.56 -11.06 -12.51
C LEU A 179 0.88 -9.60 -12.16
N ILE A 180 -0.05 -8.69 -12.46
CA ILE A 180 -0.01 -7.30 -12.02
C ILE A 180 -1.09 -7.09 -10.95
N ILE A 181 -0.69 -6.63 -9.77
CA ILE A 181 -1.60 -6.17 -8.72
C ILE A 181 -1.63 -4.64 -8.74
N HIS A 182 -2.77 -4.10 -9.15
CA HIS A 182 -3.00 -2.67 -9.28
C HIS A 182 -3.58 -2.12 -7.97
N ILE A 183 -2.83 -1.29 -7.26
CA ILE A 183 -3.15 -0.75 -5.92
C ILE A 183 -3.37 0.76 -5.98
N GLY A 184 -2.49 1.46 -6.70
CA GLY A 184 -2.47 2.92 -6.79
C GLY A 184 -3.65 3.49 -7.58
N LEU A 185 -4.05 4.72 -7.27
CA LEU A 185 -5.23 5.40 -7.82
C LEU A 185 -4.91 6.76 -8.46
N SER A 186 -3.67 6.98 -8.91
CA SER A 186 -3.23 8.30 -9.41
C SER A 186 -3.78 8.68 -10.79
N GLY A 187 -4.35 7.75 -11.56
CA GLY A 187 -4.90 8.04 -12.89
C GLY A 187 -6.19 7.26 -13.16
N ILE A 188 -7.23 7.96 -13.61
CA ILE A 188 -8.59 7.40 -13.69
C ILE A 188 -8.97 6.99 -15.13
N LYS A 189 -8.43 7.65 -16.17
CA LYS A 189 -9.00 7.62 -17.53
C LYS A 189 -8.12 6.99 -18.62
N GLU A 190 -6.87 6.61 -18.34
CA GLU A 190 -5.99 6.12 -19.40
C GLU A 190 -6.08 4.61 -19.56
N GLY A 191 -6.18 4.21 -20.85
CA GLY A 191 -6.32 2.83 -21.25
C GLY A 191 -5.06 1.98 -21.05
N ILE A 192 -5.28 0.68 -21.07
CA ILE A 192 -4.24 -0.34 -21.11
C ILE A 192 -4.06 -0.77 -22.57
N ASN A 193 -2.83 -1.09 -22.99
CA ASN A 193 -2.59 -1.74 -24.27
C ASN A 193 -3.14 -3.19 -24.24
N PHE A 194 -4.39 -3.35 -24.67
CA PHE A 194 -5.07 -4.64 -24.67
C PHE A 194 -4.46 -5.67 -25.60
N LEU A 195 -3.82 -5.25 -26.70
CA LEU A 195 -3.12 -6.17 -27.60
C LEU A 195 -1.95 -6.86 -26.86
N GLN A 196 -1.11 -6.07 -26.17
CA GLN A 196 -0.01 -6.60 -25.40
C GLN A 196 -0.49 -7.44 -24.20
N PHE A 197 -1.53 -6.98 -23.52
CA PHE A 197 -2.20 -7.70 -22.43
C PHE A 197 -2.64 -9.08 -22.87
N THR A 198 -3.39 -9.16 -24.00
CA THR A 198 -3.95 -10.42 -24.53
C THR A 198 -2.86 -11.35 -25.04
N ARG A 199 -1.91 -10.85 -25.85
CA ARG A 199 -0.83 -11.67 -26.43
C ARG A 199 0.07 -12.31 -25.38
N ASN A 200 0.24 -11.68 -24.24
CA ASN A 200 1.08 -12.17 -23.14
C ASN A 200 0.28 -12.89 -22.06
N GLU A 201 -1.04 -13.06 -22.20
CA GLU A 201 -1.93 -13.68 -21.19
C GLU A 201 -1.71 -13.10 -19.77
N VAL A 202 -1.54 -11.77 -19.68
CA VAL A 202 -1.24 -11.09 -18.41
C VAL A 202 -2.49 -11.10 -17.53
N LYS A 203 -2.30 -11.40 -16.24
CA LYS A 203 -3.36 -11.24 -15.23
C LYS A 203 -3.24 -9.87 -14.58
N ILE A 204 -4.29 -9.06 -14.61
CA ILE A 204 -4.36 -7.77 -13.90
C ILE A 204 -5.47 -7.84 -12.87
N ILE A 205 -5.13 -7.64 -11.60
CA ILE A 205 -6.06 -7.72 -10.47
C ILE A 205 -6.06 -6.39 -9.73
N GLY A 206 -7.23 -5.77 -9.60
CA GLY A 206 -7.41 -4.59 -8.75
C GLY A 206 -7.37 -4.98 -7.27
N SER A 207 -6.65 -4.22 -6.48
CA SER A 207 -6.57 -4.38 -5.02
C SER A 207 -7.13 -3.13 -4.36
N TYR A 208 -8.25 -3.27 -3.65
CA TYR A 208 -8.92 -2.16 -2.99
C TYR A 208 -8.95 -2.35 -1.48
N ALA A 209 -8.40 -1.39 -0.75
CA ALA A 209 -8.43 -1.36 0.71
C ALA A 209 -7.98 -2.70 1.37
N TYR A 210 -8.74 -3.22 2.32
CA TYR A 210 -8.44 -4.45 3.10
C TYR A 210 -9.66 -4.86 3.91
N ASN A 211 -9.77 -6.12 4.30
CA ASN A 211 -10.80 -6.60 5.22
C ASN A 211 -10.39 -6.42 6.70
N GLN A 212 -11.36 -6.56 7.59
CA GLN A 212 -11.16 -6.44 9.05
C GLN A 212 -10.07 -7.36 9.61
N LYS A 213 -9.96 -8.57 9.07
CA LYS A 213 -8.95 -9.57 9.48
C LYS A 213 -7.54 -9.10 9.10
N GLU A 214 -7.39 -8.52 7.92
CA GLU A 214 -6.10 -7.98 7.46
C GLU A 214 -5.68 -6.75 8.26
N PHE A 215 -6.64 -5.89 8.65
CA PHE A 215 -6.35 -4.77 9.55
C PHE A 215 -5.83 -5.25 10.92
N LYS A 216 -6.48 -6.26 11.53
CA LYS A 216 -6.00 -6.86 12.78
C LYS A 216 -4.64 -7.53 12.62
N ASN A 217 -4.40 -8.19 11.48
CA ASN A 217 -3.11 -8.83 11.19
C ASN A 217 -2.00 -7.78 11.03
N SER A 218 -2.27 -6.64 10.36
CA SER A 218 -1.31 -5.56 10.23
C SER A 218 -0.96 -4.93 11.59
N LEU A 219 -1.96 -4.72 12.46
CA LEU A 219 -1.73 -4.32 13.84
C LEU A 219 -0.79 -5.30 14.58
N SER A 220 -1.06 -6.61 14.47
CA SER A 220 -0.20 -7.65 15.05
C SER A 220 1.21 -7.65 14.46
N MET A 221 1.36 -7.39 13.16
CA MET A 221 2.68 -7.32 12.53
C MET A 221 3.51 -6.17 13.08
N ILE A 222 2.91 -5.00 13.27
CA ILE A 222 3.58 -3.82 13.84
C ILE A 222 3.87 -4.03 15.32
N SER A 223 2.90 -4.46 16.12
CA SER A 223 3.07 -4.72 17.55
C SER A 223 4.18 -5.72 17.87
N LYS A 224 4.35 -6.72 16.99
CA LYS A 224 5.38 -7.77 17.12
C LYS A 224 6.67 -7.45 16.35
N ASN A 225 6.85 -6.20 15.91
CA ASN A 225 8.03 -5.73 15.16
C ASN A 225 8.41 -6.61 13.95
N LYS A 226 7.42 -7.22 13.26
CA LYS A 226 7.67 -8.14 12.15
C LYS A 226 8.18 -7.44 10.87
N LEU A 227 8.00 -6.13 10.78
CA LEU A 227 8.44 -5.30 9.66
C LEU A 227 9.80 -4.63 9.92
N GLY A 228 10.40 -4.84 11.10
CA GLY A 228 11.62 -4.17 11.52
C GLY A 228 11.38 -2.70 11.87
N SER A 229 12.44 -1.89 11.81
CA SER A 229 12.35 -0.45 12.13
C SER A 229 11.44 0.28 11.14
N LEU A 230 10.54 1.11 11.65
CA LEU A 230 9.62 1.97 10.89
C LEU A 230 10.02 3.46 10.96
N SER A 231 11.26 3.77 11.36
CA SER A 231 11.79 5.13 11.51
C SER A 231 12.08 5.87 10.18
N TRP A 232 11.45 5.44 9.10
CA TRP A 232 11.44 6.11 7.80
C TRP A 232 10.30 7.12 7.64
N THR A 233 9.47 7.27 8.65
CA THR A 233 8.41 8.29 8.71
C THR A 233 8.98 9.63 9.16
N SER A 234 8.36 10.73 8.74
CA SER A 234 8.64 12.07 9.26
C SER A 234 7.41 12.64 9.96
N PHE A 235 7.62 13.66 10.78
CA PHE A 235 6.58 14.27 11.60
C PHE A 235 6.44 15.75 11.28
N GLU A 236 5.20 16.23 11.28
CA GLU A 236 4.88 17.65 11.13
C GLU A 236 3.69 18.00 12.03
N LYS A 237 3.57 19.26 12.40
CA LYS A 237 2.42 19.75 13.16
C LYS A 237 1.18 19.79 12.28
N LEU A 238 0.00 19.45 12.84
CA LEU A 238 -1.28 19.46 12.13
C LEU A 238 -1.57 20.82 11.46
N LYS A 239 -1.22 21.93 12.11
CA LYS A 239 -1.35 23.29 11.55
C LYS A 239 -0.56 23.49 10.23
N ASN A 240 0.44 22.70 9.96
CA ASN A 240 1.23 22.73 8.72
C ASN A 240 0.63 21.86 7.61
N GLY A 241 -0.51 21.21 7.84
CA GLY A 241 -1.10 20.21 6.94
C GLY A 241 -1.25 20.70 5.51
N GLN A 242 -1.80 21.92 5.30
CA GLN A 242 -1.97 22.49 3.97
C GLN A 242 -0.63 22.55 3.20
N ARG A 243 0.40 23.13 3.80
CA ARG A 243 1.75 23.23 3.21
C ARG A 243 2.32 21.85 2.86
N ILE A 244 2.08 20.85 3.72
CA ILE A 244 2.56 19.48 3.51
C ILE A 244 1.86 18.83 2.33
N PHE A 245 0.54 18.98 2.19
CA PHE A 245 -0.20 18.50 1.02
C PHE A 245 0.31 19.11 -0.28
N GLU A 246 0.57 20.41 -0.30
CA GLU A 246 1.16 21.09 -1.48
C GLU A 246 2.55 20.54 -1.82
N THR A 247 3.38 20.28 -0.81
CA THR A 247 4.71 19.71 -0.99
C THR A 247 4.64 18.31 -1.60
N ILE A 248 3.69 17.48 -1.13
CA ILE A 248 3.45 16.14 -1.65
C ILE A 248 2.94 16.20 -3.10
N ASN A 249 1.96 17.07 -3.39
CA ASN A 249 1.40 17.23 -4.74
C ASN A 249 2.44 17.69 -5.76
N LYS A 250 3.39 18.54 -5.34
CA LYS A 250 4.52 18.98 -6.17
C LYS A 250 5.63 17.90 -6.31
N GLY A 251 5.44 16.69 -5.75
CA GLY A 251 6.45 15.62 -5.78
C GLY A 251 7.74 15.90 -4.98
N LYS A 252 7.77 16.96 -4.17
CA LYS A 252 8.96 17.41 -3.43
C LYS A 252 9.17 16.69 -2.10
N SER A 253 8.22 15.88 -1.65
CA SER A 253 8.37 15.10 -0.41
C SER A 253 9.43 14.03 -0.56
N ILE A 254 10.39 14.02 0.37
CA ILE A 254 11.46 13.01 0.45
C ILE A 254 10.98 11.81 1.28
N SER A 255 10.23 12.06 2.35
CA SER A 255 9.73 11.00 3.21
C SER A 255 8.63 10.17 2.52
N PRO A 256 8.68 8.85 2.58
CA PRO A 256 7.60 7.99 2.09
C PRO A 256 6.27 8.21 2.81
N LYS A 257 6.29 8.64 4.08
CA LYS A 257 5.11 8.96 4.90
C LYS A 257 5.40 10.11 5.84
N ILE A 258 4.49 11.08 5.87
CA ILE A 258 4.48 12.18 6.83
C ILE A 258 3.33 11.98 7.80
N ILE A 259 3.58 12.06 9.09
CA ILE A 259 2.62 11.95 10.17
C ILE A 259 2.34 13.35 10.69
N LEU A 260 1.08 13.76 10.72
CA LEU A 260 0.66 15.02 11.31
C LEU A 260 0.31 14.80 12.78
N THR A 261 0.88 15.64 13.64
CA THR A 261 0.62 15.61 15.09
C THR A 261 -0.13 16.87 15.51
N PRO A 262 -1.14 16.77 16.37
CA PRO A 262 -1.83 17.94 16.95
C PRO A 262 -0.90 18.96 17.59
#